data_cef367cd2dd7b0fc188792e1fa083a5d
#
_entry.id   cef367cd2dd7b0fc188792e1fa083a5d
#
_cell.length_a   1.000
_cell.length_b   1.000
_cell.length_c   1.000
_cell.angle_alpha   90.00
_cell.angle_beta   90.00
_cell.angle_gamma   90.00
#
_symmetry.space_group_name_H-M   'P 1'
#
loop_
_entity.id
_entity.type
_entity.pdbx_description
1 polymer ?
#
loop_
_entity_poly.entity_id
_entity_poly.type
_entity_poly.pdbx_seq_one_letter_code
_entity_poly.pdbx_strand_id
1 'polypeptide(L)'
;MESASFRLHECPELGERYYETRHPSGLRILVCPKDMSTAYAALGVPCGSFDRARGEPAGVAHFLEHKMFETARGGDAETAFAALGAEVNAYTTYDRTVYLFSCTEGRAGSFDRALGALLRMVSGLHITPDSVRRERRIIREEIRMGADDPWEVCANLLLRSLYRSHPIRGDICGTEASVGRITAEILHTAFSARYDRGGMTLAVCGQVTPEQVLAAVDACPGLARKPGGQGGTLPAPRPIREPAAVCRERAVRDMRQGADGTPPGAGASASKPVFSLGIKDADIPPDPRGMLRRDLCMCILSEMLFSCSEDFYNGLYESGLVTPGVSYGTSIGRGYAFYDFTGESDDPDAVYRAFLACVDRLTREGLSRAAFERSRRIQYADYVTGFDSTESIGGSLLSYAMDGLSLFDFLPTAASITFEEVEALFRRTFRPGQYALAVVYPPET
;
A
#
# COMPACT_ATOMS: atom_id res chain seq x y z
N MET A 1 -15.92 -23.92 -26.79
CA MET A 1 -15.26 -23.06 -25.81
C MET A 1 -15.29 -23.82 -24.51
N GLU A 2 -14.15 -24.22 -23.95
CA GLU A 2 -14.13 -24.79 -22.61
C GLU A 2 -14.64 -23.70 -21.65
N SER A 3 -15.72 -24.03 -20.94
CA SER A 3 -16.26 -23.18 -19.87
C SER A 3 -15.15 -22.96 -18.84
N ALA A 4 -14.80 -21.72 -18.57
CA ALA A 4 -13.84 -21.41 -17.51
C ALA A 4 -14.39 -21.99 -16.19
N SER A 5 -13.69 -22.98 -15.64
CA SER A 5 -14.09 -23.58 -14.38
C SER A 5 -13.65 -22.68 -13.23
N PHE A 6 -14.57 -22.34 -12.33
CA PHE A 6 -14.24 -21.65 -11.10
C PHE A 6 -13.75 -22.64 -10.05
N ARG A 7 -12.65 -22.28 -9.41
CA ARG A 7 -12.18 -22.95 -8.20
C ARG A 7 -12.81 -22.28 -6.99
N LEU A 8 -13.49 -23.05 -6.16
CA LEU A 8 -14.03 -22.60 -4.89
C LEU A 8 -12.95 -22.63 -3.81
N HIS A 9 -12.85 -21.53 -3.06
CA HIS A 9 -12.07 -21.41 -1.83
C HIS A 9 -13.04 -21.15 -0.68
N GLU A 10 -12.91 -21.90 0.41
CA GLU A 10 -13.81 -21.81 1.55
C GLU A 10 -13.03 -21.70 2.86
N CYS A 11 -13.58 -20.94 3.78
CA CYS A 11 -13.17 -20.86 5.18
C CYS A 11 -14.38 -21.19 6.08
N PRO A 12 -14.57 -22.45 6.45
CA PRO A 12 -15.73 -22.87 7.25
C PRO A 12 -15.81 -22.18 8.60
N GLU A 13 -14.68 -21.82 9.20
CA GLU A 13 -14.58 -21.13 10.49
C GLU A 13 -15.26 -19.75 10.48
N LEU A 14 -15.23 -19.07 9.34
CA LEU A 14 -15.87 -17.79 9.15
C LEU A 14 -17.20 -17.88 8.39
N GLY A 15 -17.52 -19.04 7.80
CA GLY A 15 -18.62 -19.17 6.85
C GLY A 15 -18.40 -18.45 5.53
N GLU A 16 -17.14 -18.13 5.21
CA GLU A 16 -16.74 -17.32 4.06
C GLU A 16 -16.27 -18.16 2.87
N ARG A 17 -16.49 -17.63 1.67
CA ARG A 17 -16.04 -18.27 0.43
C ARG A 17 -15.81 -17.26 -0.68
N TYR A 18 -14.89 -17.59 -1.58
CA TYR A 18 -14.72 -16.88 -2.85
C TYR A 18 -14.42 -17.86 -3.99
N TYR A 19 -14.63 -17.40 -5.21
CA TYR A 19 -14.40 -18.16 -6.43
C TYR A 19 -13.22 -17.56 -7.20
N GLU A 20 -12.39 -18.42 -7.75
CA GLU A 20 -11.22 -18.02 -8.54
C GLU A 20 -11.26 -18.70 -9.92
N THR A 21 -10.94 -17.94 -10.96
CA THR A 21 -10.69 -18.47 -12.29
C THR A 21 -9.60 -17.66 -13.00
N ARG A 22 -9.05 -18.22 -14.07
CA ARG A 22 -8.16 -17.50 -14.97
C ARG A 22 -8.81 -17.43 -16.35
N HIS A 23 -9.11 -16.21 -16.78
CA HIS A 23 -9.67 -15.93 -18.08
C HIS A 23 -8.67 -16.29 -19.22
N PRO A 24 -9.11 -16.68 -20.44
CA PRO A 24 -8.22 -16.97 -21.58
C PRO A 24 -7.27 -15.83 -21.96
N SER A 25 -7.58 -14.57 -21.62
CA SER A 25 -6.67 -13.45 -21.77
C SER A 25 -5.46 -13.47 -20.80
N GLY A 26 -5.50 -14.34 -19.81
CA GLY A 26 -4.52 -14.42 -18.72
C GLY A 26 -4.96 -13.71 -17.43
N LEU A 27 -5.98 -12.85 -17.47
CA LEU A 27 -6.50 -12.15 -16.29
C LEU A 27 -6.94 -13.14 -15.20
N ARG A 28 -6.43 -12.97 -13.98
CA ARG A 28 -6.90 -13.70 -12.80
C ARG A 28 -8.13 -13.01 -12.24
N ILE A 29 -9.20 -13.76 -12.00
CA ILE A 29 -10.49 -13.23 -11.54
C ILE A 29 -10.84 -13.91 -10.23
N LEU A 30 -11.12 -13.10 -9.21
CA LEU A 30 -11.59 -13.54 -7.90
C LEU A 30 -12.94 -12.87 -7.61
N VAL A 31 -13.92 -13.65 -7.18
CA VAL A 31 -15.26 -13.15 -6.89
C VAL A 31 -15.69 -13.66 -5.53
N CYS A 32 -16.03 -12.74 -4.63
CA CYS A 32 -16.60 -13.02 -3.31
C CYS A 32 -18.07 -12.55 -3.29
N PRO A 33 -19.05 -13.43 -3.57
CA PRO A 33 -20.45 -13.09 -3.47
C PRO A 33 -20.84 -12.76 -2.02
N LYS A 34 -21.45 -11.59 -1.81
CA LYS A 34 -21.92 -11.15 -0.48
C LYS A 34 -23.28 -10.49 -0.60
N ASP A 35 -24.16 -10.78 0.34
CA ASP A 35 -25.46 -10.12 0.46
C ASP A 35 -25.30 -8.80 1.26
N MET A 36 -24.73 -7.80 0.57
CA MET A 36 -24.48 -6.44 1.11
C MET A 36 -25.04 -5.40 0.16
N SER A 37 -25.39 -4.22 0.70
CA SER A 37 -25.94 -3.10 -0.07
C SER A 37 -24.95 -2.39 -0.99
N THR A 38 -23.68 -2.74 -0.90
CA THR A 38 -22.59 -2.19 -1.72
C THR A 38 -21.92 -3.29 -2.53
N ALA A 39 -21.36 -2.92 -3.68
CA ALA A 39 -20.46 -3.76 -4.45
C ALA A 39 -19.15 -3.02 -4.71
N TYR A 40 -18.06 -3.76 -4.72
CA TYR A 40 -16.72 -3.29 -4.92
C TYR A 40 -16.00 -4.12 -5.99
N ALA A 41 -15.24 -3.45 -6.83
CA ALA A 41 -14.32 -4.12 -7.76
C ALA A 41 -12.99 -3.38 -7.80
N ALA A 42 -11.90 -4.16 -7.75
CA ALA A 42 -10.55 -3.64 -7.86
C ALA A 42 -9.72 -4.47 -8.84
N LEU A 43 -8.99 -3.79 -9.72
CA LEU A 43 -8.08 -4.37 -10.70
C LEU A 43 -6.66 -3.94 -10.37
N GLY A 44 -5.83 -4.92 -10.01
CA GLY A 44 -4.43 -4.72 -9.68
C GLY A 44 -3.51 -5.03 -10.87
N VAL A 45 -2.58 -4.13 -11.12
CA VAL A 45 -1.48 -4.26 -12.08
C VAL A 45 -0.19 -4.44 -11.27
N PRO A 46 0.61 -5.50 -11.47
CA PRO A 46 1.84 -5.75 -10.73
C PRO A 46 2.97 -4.83 -11.23
N CYS A 47 2.75 -3.54 -11.14
CA CYS A 47 3.66 -2.48 -11.55
C CYS A 47 3.53 -1.29 -10.59
N GLY A 48 4.55 -1.03 -9.82
CA GLY A 48 4.66 0.11 -8.94
C GLY A 48 5.93 0.92 -9.19
N SER A 49 6.27 1.79 -8.25
CA SER A 49 7.45 2.66 -8.37
C SER A 49 8.79 1.89 -8.38
N PHE A 50 8.83 0.64 -7.90
CA PHE A 50 10.02 -0.22 -7.97
C PHE A 50 10.28 -0.81 -9.35
N ASP A 51 9.23 -0.95 -10.19
CA ASP A 51 9.28 -1.67 -11.46
C ASP A 51 9.75 -0.81 -12.61
N ARG A 52 10.68 0.07 -12.31
CA ARG A 52 11.26 1.04 -13.24
C ARG A 52 12.32 0.40 -14.13
N ALA A 53 12.21 0.60 -15.45
CA ALA A 53 13.24 0.20 -16.40
C ALA A 53 14.52 1.05 -16.21
N ARG A 54 15.67 0.49 -16.67
CA ARG A 54 16.94 1.22 -16.60
C ARG A 54 16.88 2.52 -17.41
N GLY A 55 17.13 3.65 -16.78
CA GLY A 55 17.10 4.97 -17.41
C GLY A 55 15.71 5.61 -17.46
N GLU A 56 14.67 4.89 -17.07
CA GLU A 56 13.32 5.43 -16.98
C GLU A 56 13.22 6.45 -15.84
N PRO A 57 12.53 7.58 -16.01
CA PRO A 57 12.32 8.56 -14.95
C PRO A 57 11.53 7.97 -13.77
N ALA A 58 11.79 8.43 -12.55
CA ALA A 58 10.91 8.13 -11.42
C ALA A 58 9.55 8.80 -11.61
N GLY A 59 8.46 8.16 -11.06
CA GLY A 59 7.09 8.66 -11.16
C GLY A 59 6.32 8.13 -12.38
N VAL A 60 6.90 7.26 -13.23
CA VAL A 60 6.20 6.75 -14.43
C VAL A 60 4.98 5.89 -14.06
N ALA A 61 5.05 5.06 -13.02
CA ALA A 61 3.91 4.25 -12.58
C ALA A 61 2.75 5.13 -12.12
N HIS A 62 3.01 6.10 -11.26
CA HIS A 62 2.04 7.08 -10.79
C HIS A 62 1.50 7.96 -11.93
N PHE A 63 2.35 8.41 -12.83
CA PHE A 63 1.91 9.17 -14.01
C PHE A 63 0.96 8.34 -14.90
N LEU A 64 1.25 7.04 -15.08
CA LEU A 64 0.34 6.13 -15.81
C LEU A 64 -1.01 6.01 -15.10
N GLU A 65 -1.02 5.90 -13.77
CA GLU A 65 -2.24 5.87 -12.98
C GLU A 65 -3.16 7.04 -13.34
N HIS A 66 -2.68 8.28 -13.27
CA HIS A 66 -3.42 9.47 -13.66
C HIS A 66 -3.92 9.39 -15.11
N LYS A 67 -3.06 8.93 -16.02
CA LYS A 67 -3.41 8.88 -17.46
C LYS A 67 -4.41 7.80 -17.83
N MET A 68 -4.63 6.80 -16.98
CA MET A 68 -5.66 5.78 -17.22
C MET A 68 -7.09 6.33 -17.06
N PHE A 69 -7.28 7.43 -16.35
CA PHE A 69 -8.58 8.12 -16.26
C PHE A 69 -8.97 8.87 -17.52
N GLU A 70 -8.02 9.14 -18.43
CA GLU A 70 -8.32 9.82 -19.69
C GLU A 70 -8.98 8.84 -20.68
N THR A 71 -10.18 9.20 -21.17
CA THR A 71 -10.93 8.35 -22.08
C THR A 71 -10.56 8.60 -23.54
N ALA A 72 -10.81 7.63 -24.42
CA ALA A 72 -10.60 7.73 -25.88
C ALA A 72 -11.29 8.94 -26.55
N ARG A 73 -12.34 9.47 -25.92
CA ARG A 73 -13.11 10.63 -26.42
C ARG A 73 -12.65 11.95 -25.81
N GLY A 74 -11.55 11.97 -25.04
CA GLY A 74 -11.03 13.16 -24.36
C GLY A 74 -11.82 13.59 -23.13
N GLY A 75 -12.68 12.71 -22.60
CA GLY A 75 -13.38 12.92 -21.32
C GLY A 75 -12.66 12.23 -20.16
N ASP A 76 -13.18 12.46 -18.96
CA ASP A 76 -12.71 11.87 -17.71
C ASP A 76 -13.56 10.65 -17.34
N ALA A 77 -12.91 9.56 -16.90
CA ALA A 77 -13.59 8.36 -16.44
C ALA A 77 -14.41 8.63 -15.16
N GLU A 78 -13.96 9.51 -14.26
CA GLU A 78 -14.69 9.87 -13.03
C GLU A 78 -16.12 10.32 -13.31
N THR A 79 -16.31 11.17 -14.31
CA THR A 79 -17.65 11.63 -14.74
C THR A 79 -18.53 10.46 -15.19
N ALA A 80 -17.94 9.46 -15.85
CA ALA A 80 -18.70 8.29 -16.31
C ALA A 80 -19.13 7.39 -15.14
N PHE A 81 -18.27 7.21 -14.13
CA PHE A 81 -18.60 6.47 -12.91
C PHE A 81 -19.63 7.21 -12.05
N ALA A 82 -19.46 8.50 -11.85
CA ALA A 82 -20.42 9.33 -11.11
C ALA A 82 -21.83 9.28 -11.71
N ALA A 83 -21.96 9.25 -13.05
CA ALA A 83 -23.25 9.10 -13.74
C ALA A 83 -23.91 7.72 -13.49
N LEU A 84 -23.14 6.71 -13.06
CA LEU A 84 -23.63 5.39 -12.68
C LEU A 84 -23.94 5.29 -11.17
N GLY A 85 -23.65 6.34 -10.38
CA GLY A 85 -23.72 6.28 -8.92
C GLY A 85 -22.59 5.44 -8.32
N ALA A 86 -21.46 5.39 -8.99
CA ALA A 86 -20.25 4.72 -8.55
C ALA A 86 -19.14 5.74 -8.24
N GLU A 87 -18.36 5.45 -7.22
CA GLU A 87 -17.16 6.19 -6.86
C GLU A 87 -15.95 5.40 -7.37
N VAL A 88 -15.13 6.02 -8.22
CA VAL A 88 -13.92 5.43 -8.76
C VAL A 88 -12.69 6.06 -8.13
N ASN A 89 -11.67 5.24 -7.91
CA ASN A 89 -10.38 5.70 -7.38
C ASN A 89 -9.24 4.85 -7.94
N ALA A 90 -8.01 5.29 -7.74
CA ALA A 90 -6.81 4.50 -7.99
C ALA A 90 -5.72 4.89 -7.00
N TYR A 91 -4.73 4.02 -6.86
CA TYR A 91 -3.50 4.31 -6.13
C TYR A 91 -2.33 3.52 -6.67
N THR A 92 -1.15 4.12 -6.58
CA THR A 92 0.13 3.48 -6.88
C THR A 92 0.89 3.26 -5.60
N THR A 93 1.41 2.04 -5.42
CA THR A 93 2.33 1.68 -4.35
C THR A 93 3.74 1.45 -4.90
N TYR A 94 4.60 0.89 -4.08
CA TYR A 94 5.95 0.54 -4.50
C TYR A 94 5.98 -0.61 -5.52
N ASP A 95 5.03 -1.55 -5.49
CA ASP A 95 5.04 -2.78 -6.27
C ASP A 95 3.79 -3.05 -7.10
N ARG A 96 2.76 -2.20 -6.99
CA ARG A 96 1.51 -2.33 -7.73
C ARG A 96 0.82 -0.99 -7.98
N THR A 97 -0.06 -0.98 -8.98
CA THR A 97 -1.06 0.08 -9.20
C THR A 97 -2.44 -0.58 -9.19
N VAL A 98 -3.39 0.01 -8.48
CA VAL A 98 -4.74 -0.52 -8.33
C VAL A 98 -5.74 0.51 -8.80
N TYR A 99 -6.70 0.07 -9.61
CA TYR A 99 -7.88 0.82 -10.07
C TYR A 99 -9.10 0.18 -9.47
N LEU A 100 -9.97 0.94 -8.86
CA LEU A 100 -11.09 0.41 -8.10
C LEU A 100 -12.34 1.28 -8.25
N PHE A 101 -13.49 0.70 -7.98
CA PHE A 101 -14.71 1.44 -7.74
C PHE A 101 -15.55 0.77 -6.66
N SER A 102 -16.35 1.58 -5.99
CA SER A 102 -17.48 1.15 -5.17
C SER A 102 -18.78 1.69 -5.74
N CYS A 103 -19.88 0.97 -5.58
CA CYS A 103 -21.20 1.42 -5.94
C CYS A 103 -22.26 0.82 -5.01
N THR A 104 -23.42 1.44 -4.94
CA THR A 104 -24.56 0.89 -4.20
C THR A 104 -25.37 -0.05 -5.08
N GLU A 105 -25.82 -1.15 -4.51
CA GLU A 105 -26.79 -2.05 -5.10
C GLU A 105 -28.18 -1.38 -5.08
N GLY A 106 -28.70 -0.91 -6.11
CA GLY A 106 -30.00 -0.23 -6.07
C GLY A 106 -30.51 0.24 -7.44
N ARG A 107 -29.61 0.33 -8.40
CA ARG A 107 -29.95 0.60 -9.79
C ARG A 107 -29.59 -0.60 -10.66
N ALA A 108 -30.57 -1.26 -11.24
CA ALA A 108 -30.37 -2.40 -12.13
C ALA A 108 -29.27 -2.13 -13.17
N GLY A 109 -28.23 -2.94 -13.16
CA GLY A 109 -27.11 -2.89 -14.09
C GLY A 109 -26.09 -1.75 -13.86
N SER A 110 -26.09 -1.03 -12.73
CA SER A 110 -25.05 -0.04 -12.41
C SER A 110 -23.70 -0.70 -12.23
N PHE A 111 -23.64 -1.79 -11.48
CA PHE A 111 -22.42 -2.57 -11.28
C PHE A 111 -21.81 -3.06 -12.61
N ASP A 112 -22.63 -3.70 -13.48
CA ASP A 112 -22.14 -4.23 -14.75
C ASP A 112 -21.56 -3.15 -15.65
N ARG A 113 -22.20 -1.97 -15.68
CA ARG A 113 -21.74 -0.83 -16.46
C ARG A 113 -20.46 -0.23 -15.87
N ALA A 114 -20.35 -0.13 -14.53
CA ALA A 114 -19.16 0.34 -13.84
C ALA A 114 -18.00 -0.64 -14.02
N LEU A 115 -18.24 -1.96 -13.88
CA LEU A 115 -17.23 -2.98 -14.15
C LEU A 115 -16.75 -2.91 -15.60
N GLY A 116 -17.67 -2.79 -16.56
CA GLY A 116 -17.33 -2.60 -17.97
C GLY A 116 -16.53 -1.30 -18.22
N ALA A 117 -16.80 -0.23 -17.46
CA ALA A 117 -16.02 1.01 -17.54
C ALA A 117 -14.59 0.81 -17.00
N LEU A 118 -14.43 0.18 -15.83
CA LEU A 118 -13.14 -0.16 -15.24
C LEU A 118 -12.28 -1.01 -16.19
N LEU A 119 -12.87 -2.08 -16.75
CA LEU A 119 -12.17 -2.98 -17.67
C LEU A 119 -11.72 -2.25 -18.97
N ARG A 120 -12.55 -1.36 -19.49
CA ARG A 120 -12.18 -0.53 -20.66
C ARG A 120 -11.07 0.46 -20.32
N MET A 121 -11.15 1.12 -19.15
CA MET A 121 -10.16 2.07 -18.66
C MET A 121 -8.76 1.45 -18.64
N VAL A 122 -8.60 0.26 -18.05
CA VAL A 122 -7.29 -0.39 -17.92
C VAL A 122 -6.83 -1.14 -19.19
N SER A 123 -7.70 -1.28 -20.19
CA SER A 123 -7.41 -2.04 -21.41
C SER A 123 -6.66 -1.25 -22.47
N GLY A 124 -6.60 0.07 -22.38
CA GLY A 124 -5.96 0.92 -23.38
C GLY A 124 -5.53 2.27 -22.84
N LEU A 125 -4.39 2.75 -23.29
CA LEU A 125 -3.86 4.05 -22.92
C LEU A 125 -4.18 5.09 -24.01
N HIS A 126 -4.94 6.13 -23.65
CA HIS A 126 -5.39 7.19 -24.54
C HIS A 126 -4.72 8.52 -24.15
N ILE A 127 -3.54 8.79 -24.68
CA ILE A 127 -2.77 9.99 -24.36
C ILE A 127 -2.28 10.72 -25.60
N THR A 128 -2.17 12.02 -25.47
CA THR A 128 -1.53 12.90 -26.45
C THR A 128 -0.37 13.64 -25.80
N PRO A 129 0.59 14.16 -26.58
CA PRO A 129 1.66 15.00 -26.02
C PRO A 129 1.12 16.19 -25.21
N ASP A 130 -0.03 16.74 -25.60
CA ASP A 130 -0.68 17.86 -24.91
C ASP A 130 -1.30 17.44 -23.59
N SER A 131 -1.97 16.28 -23.56
CA SER A 131 -2.54 15.74 -22.31
C SER A 131 -1.45 15.39 -21.30
N VAL A 132 -0.32 14.84 -21.75
CA VAL A 132 0.86 14.59 -20.91
C VAL A 132 1.44 15.89 -20.36
N ARG A 133 1.47 16.98 -21.16
CA ARG A 133 1.95 18.27 -20.66
C ARG A 133 1.03 18.87 -19.59
N ARG A 134 -0.29 18.71 -19.72
CA ARG A 134 -1.25 19.15 -18.70
C ARG A 134 -1.08 18.37 -17.40
N GLU A 135 -1.06 17.04 -17.49
CA GLU A 135 -0.92 16.17 -16.34
C GLU A 135 0.38 16.40 -15.56
N ARG A 136 1.48 16.62 -16.29
CA ARG A 136 2.77 16.95 -15.67
C ARG A 136 2.70 18.17 -14.75
N ARG A 137 1.83 19.14 -15.03
CA ARG A 137 1.63 20.30 -14.15
C ARG A 137 0.91 19.89 -12.88
N ILE A 138 -0.12 19.06 -13.00
CA ILE A 138 -0.91 18.56 -11.86
C ILE A 138 -0.01 17.76 -10.93
N ILE A 139 0.72 16.78 -11.44
CA ILE A 139 1.64 15.95 -10.64
C ILE A 139 2.75 16.77 -9.99
N ARG A 140 3.23 17.82 -10.65
CA ARG A 140 4.20 18.72 -10.02
C ARG A 140 3.62 19.52 -8.87
N GLU A 141 2.39 19.97 -8.97
CA GLU A 141 1.71 20.64 -7.84
C GLU A 141 1.48 19.64 -6.69
N GLU A 142 1.10 18.40 -6.99
CA GLU A 142 0.99 17.34 -5.99
C GLU A 142 2.33 17.07 -5.28
N ILE A 143 3.43 16.95 -6.02
CA ILE A 143 4.77 16.81 -5.43
C ILE A 143 5.12 18.01 -4.52
N ARG A 144 4.71 19.22 -4.89
CA ARG A 144 4.92 20.41 -4.04
C ARG A 144 4.05 20.38 -2.80
N MET A 145 2.78 20.00 -2.94
CA MET A 145 1.88 19.85 -1.79
C MET A 145 2.45 18.86 -0.79
N GLY A 146 2.95 17.70 -1.25
CA GLY A 146 3.61 16.73 -0.37
C GLY A 146 4.92 17.24 0.25
N ALA A 147 5.67 18.09 -0.49
CA ALA A 147 6.88 18.74 0.04
C ALA A 147 6.57 19.82 1.09
N ASP A 148 5.35 20.34 1.12
CA ASP A 148 4.86 21.32 2.10
C ASP A 148 4.16 20.65 3.30
N ASP A 149 3.85 19.34 3.24
CA ASP A 149 3.26 18.59 4.34
C ASP A 149 4.32 18.02 5.29
N PRO A 150 4.41 18.48 6.55
CA PRO A 150 5.38 18.00 7.53
C PRO A 150 5.32 16.48 7.78
N TRP A 151 4.12 15.88 7.69
CA TRP A 151 3.93 14.44 7.89
C TRP A 151 4.53 13.62 6.75
N GLU A 152 4.26 14.02 5.51
CA GLU A 152 4.81 13.36 4.33
C GLU A 152 6.34 13.54 4.27
N VAL A 153 6.83 14.73 4.55
CA VAL A 153 8.26 15.02 4.64
C VAL A 153 8.93 14.17 5.71
N CYS A 154 8.28 13.98 6.88
CA CYS A 154 8.81 13.17 7.98
C CYS A 154 8.86 11.67 7.60
N ALA A 155 7.81 11.14 6.99
CA ALA A 155 7.76 9.76 6.50
C ALA A 155 8.86 9.48 5.45
N ASN A 156 9.01 10.38 4.48
CA ASN A 156 10.07 10.30 3.47
C ASN A 156 11.48 10.41 4.08
N LEU A 157 11.65 11.26 5.10
CA LEU A 157 12.90 11.41 5.84
C LEU A 157 13.24 10.13 6.62
N LEU A 158 12.24 9.48 7.24
CA LEU A 158 12.40 8.21 7.91
C LEU A 158 12.89 7.13 6.94
N LEU A 159 12.23 6.94 5.80
CA LEU A 159 12.61 5.93 4.82
C LEU A 159 14.05 6.14 4.30
N ARG A 160 14.46 7.39 4.09
CA ARG A 160 15.84 7.72 3.70
C ARG A 160 16.84 7.49 4.83
N SER A 161 16.39 7.48 6.08
CA SER A 161 17.21 7.19 7.24
C SER A 161 17.35 5.68 7.48
N LEU A 162 16.29 4.92 7.25
CA LEU A 162 16.28 3.46 7.37
C LEU A 162 17.07 2.77 6.23
N TYR A 163 16.92 3.25 4.98
CA TYR A 163 17.44 2.58 3.80
C TYR A 163 18.50 3.40 3.07
N ARG A 164 19.58 2.73 2.63
CA ARG A 164 20.67 3.34 1.86
C ARG A 164 20.49 3.15 0.36
N SER A 165 20.19 1.94 -0.06
CA SER A 165 20.19 1.50 -1.45
C SER A 165 18.82 1.07 -1.93
N HIS A 166 17.91 0.71 -1.02
CA HIS A 166 16.58 0.21 -1.37
C HIS A 166 15.73 1.30 -2.04
N PRO A 167 14.99 1.02 -3.13
CA PRO A 167 14.16 2.00 -3.83
C PRO A 167 13.04 2.62 -2.99
N ILE A 168 12.61 1.97 -1.89
CA ILE A 168 11.59 2.49 -0.96
C ILE A 168 11.91 3.90 -0.42
N ARG A 169 13.19 4.28 -0.43
CA ARG A 169 13.63 5.63 -0.06
C ARG A 169 13.25 6.72 -1.06
N GLY A 170 12.77 6.33 -2.23
CA GLY A 170 12.32 7.24 -3.29
C GLY A 170 10.82 7.46 -3.22
N ASP A 171 10.42 8.67 -3.54
CA ASP A 171 9.01 9.03 -3.63
C ASP A 171 8.31 8.30 -4.79
N ILE A 172 7.08 7.83 -4.57
CA ILE A 172 6.25 7.14 -5.57
C ILE A 172 5.92 8.08 -6.73
N CYS A 173 5.59 9.34 -6.44
CA CYS A 173 5.32 10.39 -7.43
C CYS A 173 6.58 10.80 -8.21
N GLY A 174 7.75 10.44 -7.71
CA GLY A 174 9.05 10.87 -8.26
C GLY A 174 9.46 12.25 -7.75
N THR A 175 10.10 13.03 -8.61
CA THR A 175 10.53 14.42 -8.33
C THR A 175 10.10 15.32 -9.48
N GLU A 176 9.99 16.62 -9.25
CA GLU A 176 9.69 17.59 -10.34
C GLU A 176 10.63 17.43 -11.54
N ALA A 177 11.92 17.17 -11.27
CA ALA A 177 12.92 16.96 -12.31
C ALA A 177 12.71 15.63 -13.07
N SER A 178 12.33 14.55 -12.39
CA SER A 178 12.07 13.26 -13.04
C SER A 178 10.77 13.30 -13.84
N VAL A 179 9.68 13.82 -13.25
CA VAL A 179 8.38 14.00 -13.91
C VAL A 179 8.50 14.91 -15.12
N GLY A 180 9.37 15.93 -15.04
CA GLY A 180 9.68 16.80 -16.18
C GLY A 180 10.19 16.09 -17.43
N ARG A 181 10.79 14.91 -17.29
CA ARG A 181 11.35 14.09 -18.39
C ARG A 181 10.38 13.04 -18.94
N ILE A 182 9.22 12.84 -18.30
CA ILE A 182 8.24 11.84 -18.75
C ILE A 182 7.57 12.36 -20.03
N THR A 183 7.58 11.56 -21.08
CA THR A 183 6.96 11.85 -22.39
C THR A 183 5.87 10.83 -22.71
N ALA A 184 5.02 11.13 -23.68
CA ALA A 184 4.00 10.20 -24.16
C ALA A 184 4.63 8.87 -24.63
N GLU A 185 5.80 8.92 -25.28
CA GLU A 185 6.52 7.74 -25.74
C GLU A 185 6.97 6.84 -24.58
N ILE A 186 7.52 7.45 -23.50
CA ILE A 186 7.90 6.72 -22.28
C ILE A 186 6.68 6.04 -21.67
N LEU A 187 5.55 6.74 -21.57
CA LEU A 187 4.31 6.20 -21.02
C LEU A 187 3.75 5.05 -21.87
N HIS A 188 3.73 5.18 -23.21
CA HIS A 188 3.32 4.09 -24.10
C HIS A 188 4.23 2.87 -23.98
N THR A 189 5.53 3.08 -23.87
CA THR A 189 6.51 2.00 -23.69
C THR A 189 6.28 1.29 -22.36
N ALA A 190 6.12 2.04 -21.27
CA ALA A 190 5.86 1.52 -19.93
C ALA A 190 4.53 0.76 -19.85
N PHE A 191 3.46 1.33 -20.41
CA PHE A 191 2.15 0.70 -20.50
C PHE A 191 2.22 -0.63 -21.26
N SER A 192 2.82 -0.64 -22.45
CA SER A 192 2.93 -1.84 -23.28
C SER A 192 3.73 -2.96 -22.61
N ALA A 193 4.72 -2.60 -21.78
CA ALA A 193 5.56 -3.57 -21.08
C ALA A 193 4.93 -4.14 -19.80
N ARG A 194 4.06 -3.36 -19.12
CA ARG A 194 3.65 -3.68 -17.74
C ARG A 194 2.16 -3.93 -17.58
N TYR A 195 1.30 -3.39 -18.48
CA TYR A 195 -0.14 -3.62 -18.44
C TYR A 195 -0.50 -4.87 -19.23
N ASP A 196 0.23 -5.96 -18.94
CA ASP A 196 -0.07 -7.28 -19.51
C ASP A 196 -1.10 -8.02 -18.65
N ARG A 197 -2.15 -8.48 -19.30
CA ARG A 197 -3.31 -9.11 -18.65
C ARG A 197 -2.95 -10.38 -17.89
N GLY A 198 -1.91 -11.08 -18.33
CA GLY A 198 -1.42 -12.29 -17.67
C GLY A 198 -0.88 -12.05 -16.26
N GLY A 199 -0.48 -10.82 -15.96
CA GLY A 199 -0.06 -10.38 -14.63
C GLY A 199 -1.16 -9.71 -13.81
N MET A 200 -2.26 -9.26 -14.44
CA MET A 200 -3.32 -8.52 -13.76
C MET A 200 -4.24 -9.44 -12.95
N THR A 201 -4.79 -8.89 -11.87
CA THR A 201 -5.77 -9.56 -11.01
C THR A 201 -6.98 -8.67 -10.83
N LEU A 202 -8.18 -9.21 -11.03
CA LEU A 202 -9.47 -8.58 -10.75
C LEU A 202 -10.08 -9.24 -9.52
N ALA A 203 -10.39 -8.46 -8.49
CA ALA A 203 -11.15 -8.89 -7.32
C ALA A 203 -12.48 -8.15 -7.27
N VAL A 204 -13.54 -8.88 -7.01
CA VAL A 204 -14.91 -8.35 -6.93
C VAL A 204 -15.59 -8.88 -5.68
N CYS A 205 -16.30 -8.01 -4.96
CA CYS A 205 -17.12 -8.37 -3.80
C CYS A 205 -18.47 -7.65 -3.84
N GLY A 206 -19.55 -8.35 -3.49
CA GLY A 206 -20.92 -7.80 -3.46
C GLY A 206 -21.98 -8.79 -3.91
N GLN A 207 -23.19 -8.31 -4.19
CA GLN A 207 -24.31 -9.12 -4.73
C GLN A 207 -24.08 -9.45 -6.20
N VAL A 208 -23.03 -10.20 -6.49
CA VAL A 208 -22.60 -10.56 -7.85
C VAL A 208 -22.33 -12.04 -7.95
N THR A 209 -22.50 -12.62 -9.14
CA THR A 209 -22.12 -14.01 -9.38
C THR A 209 -20.80 -14.09 -10.15
N PRO A 210 -20.04 -15.18 -9.99
CA PRO A 210 -18.82 -15.42 -10.77
C PRO A 210 -19.07 -15.36 -12.28
N GLU A 211 -20.20 -15.89 -12.75
CA GLU A 211 -20.59 -15.93 -14.16
C GLU A 211 -20.87 -14.53 -14.71
N GLN A 212 -21.52 -13.67 -13.90
CA GLN A 212 -21.77 -12.26 -14.26
C GLN A 212 -20.46 -11.49 -14.46
N VAL A 213 -19.49 -11.67 -13.55
CA VAL A 213 -18.17 -11.02 -13.68
C VAL A 213 -17.42 -11.55 -14.90
N LEU A 214 -17.44 -12.87 -15.12
CA LEU A 214 -16.81 -13.48 -16.29
C LEU A 214 -17.42 -12.95 -17.59
N ALA A 215 -18.76 -12.87 -17.67
CA ALA A 215 -19.46 -12.34 -18.85
C ALA A 215 -19.08 -10.87 -19.13
N ALA A 216 -18.89 -10.05 -18.09
CA ALA A 216 -18.43 -8.67 -18.25
C ALA A 216 -17.00 -8.60 -18.81
N VAL A 217 -16.11 -9.51 -18.38
CA VAL A 217 -14.74 -9.62 -18.90
C VAL A 217 -14.75 -10.09 -20.35
N ASP A 218 -15.55 -11.12 -20.69
CA ASP A 218 -15.72 -11.62 -22.06
C ASP A 218 -16.25 -10.54 -23.03
N ALA A 219 -17.15 -9.68 -22.54
CA ALA A 219 -17.72 -8.57 -23.31
C ALA A 219 -16.77 -7.40 -23.54
N CYS A 220 -15.59 -7.37 -22.90
CA CYS A 220 -14.62 -6.29 -23.03
C CYS A 220 -13.65 -6.54 -24.20
N PRO A 221 -13.76 -5.80 -25.34
CA PRO A 221 -12.90 -6.04 -26.52
C PRO A 221 -11.41 -5.86 -26.23
N GLY A 222 -11.08 -4.98 -25.29
CA GLY A 222 -9.71 -4.72 -24.86
C GLY A 222 -9.06 -5.92 -24.20
N LEU A 223 -9.82 -6.86 -23.66
CA LEU A 223 -9.34 -8.08 -22.99
C LEU A 223 -9.34 -9.32 -23.89
N ALA A 224 -9.72 -9.18 -25.17
CA ALA A 224 -9.64 -10.28 -26.14
C ALA A 224 -8.20 -10.83 -26.20
N ARG A 225 -8.08 -12.17 -26.27
CA ARG A 225 -6.79 -12.87 -26.30
C ARG A 225 -5.94 -12.37 -27.48
N LYS A 226 -4.74 -11.86 -27.19
CA LYS A 226 -3.74 -11.65 -28.24
C LYS A 226 -3.22 -13.00 -28.68
N PRO A 227 -3.28 -13.36 -29.99
CA PRO A 227 -2.67 -14.59 -30.48
C PRO A 227 -1.17 -14.58 -30.18
N GLY A 228 -0.68 -15.55 -29.42
CA GLY A 228 0.74 -15.81 -29.23
C GLY A 228 1.49 -14.96 -28.19
N GLY A 229 0.84 -14.14 -27.38
CA GLY A 229 1.46 -13.43 -26.28
C GLY A 229 1.74 -14.40 -25.12
N GLN A 230 2.97 -14.84 -24.95
CA GLN A 230 3.44 -15.28 -23.64
C GLN A 230 3.36 -14.04 -22.75
N GLY A 231 2.61 -14.12 -21.63
CA GLY A 231 2.56 -13.04 -20.66
C GLY A 231 3.99 -12.58 -20.35
N GLY A 232 4.28 -11.32 -20.63
CA GLY A 232 5.61 -10.77 -20.41
C GLY A 232 5.90 -10.88 -18.92
N THR A 233 6.68 -11.86 -18.51
CA THR A 233 7.19 -11.92 -17.16
C THR A 233 8.06 -10.70 -16.99
N LEU A 234 7.64 -9.77 -16.13
CA LEU A 234 8.51 -8.69 -15.70
C LEU A 234 9.85 -9.30 -15.29
N PRO A 235 10.99 -8.74 -15.73
CA PRO A 235 12.29 -9.27 -15.33
C PRO A 235 12.33 -9.28 -13.80
N ALA A 236 12.77 -10.42 -13.24
CA ALA A 236 12.89 -10.56 -11.79
C ALA A 236 13.64 -9.35 -11.21
N PRO A 237 13.12 -8.73 -10.14
CA PRO A 237 13.78 -7.59 -9.50
C PRO A 237 15.23 -7.96 -9.18
N ARG A 238 16.16 -7.09 -9.50
CA ARG A 238 17.56 -7.33 -9.14
C ARG A 238 17.69 -7.37 -7.62
N PRO A 239 18.44 -8.34 -7.07
CA PRO A 239 18.69 -8.38 -5.64
C PRO A 239 19.35 -7.07 -5.20
N ILE A 240 18.71 -6.38 -4.29
CA ILE A 240 19.19 -5.13 -3.70
C ILE A 240 20.08 -5.52 -2.52
N ARG A 241 21.34 -5.10 -2.54
CA ARG A 241 22.21 -5.23 -1.36
C ARG A 241 21.97 -4.03 -0.46
N GLU A 242 21.05 -4.20 0.46
CA GLU A 242 20.75 -3.21 1.48
C GLU A 242 21.50 -3.54 2.76
N PRO A 243 22.24 -2.59 3.39
CA PRO A 243 22.86 -2.80 4.70
C PRO A 243 21.83 -3.15 5.77
N ALA A 244 22.19 -4.04 6.70
CA ALA A 244 21.32 -4.40 7.81
C ALA A 244 21.07 -3.21 8.74
N ALA A 245 22.09 -2.42 9.04
CA ALA A 245 21.97 -1.22 9.87
C ALA A 245 21.28 -0.08 9.12
N VAL A 246 20.65 0.81 9.89
CA VAL A 246 20.07 2.06 9.37
C VAL A 246 21.14 2.95 8.76
N CYS A 247 20.70 3.83 7.86
CA CYS A 247 21.57 4.77 7.18
C CYS A 247 21.96 5.95 8.10
N ARG A 248 21.01 6.39 8.92
CA ARG A 248 21.16 7.48 9.89
C ARG A 248 20.29 7.19 11.11
N GLU A 249 20.87 7.32 12.31
CA GLU A 249 20.09 7.18 13.56
C GLU A 249 19.20 8.39 13.83
N ARG A 250 19.61 9.57 13.39
CA ARG A 250 18.83 10.80 13.53
C ARG A 250 18.91 11.65 12.28
N ALA A 251 17.76 12.08 11.79
CA ALA A 251 17.63 13.01 10.68
C ALA A 251 16.65 14.13 11.04
N VAL A 252 16.97 15.35 10.65
CA VAL A 252 16.16 16.54 10.95
C VAL A 252 15.91 17.30 9.67
N ARG A 253 14.69 17.79 9.50
CA ARG A 253 14.31 18.78 8.50
C ARG A 253 13.65 19.97 9.21
N ASP A 254 14.17 21.17 8.97
CA ASP A 254 13.57 22.40 9.45
C ASP A 254 12.82 23.06 8.28
N MET A 255 11.50 23.15 8.38
CA MET A 255 10.63 23.76 7.40
C MET A 255 10.23 25.19 7.75
N ARG A 256 10.65 25.71 8.93
CA ARG A 256 10.42 27.10 9.34
C ARG A 256 11.11 28.10 8.44
N GLN A 257 12.20 27.66 7.76
CA GLN A 257 12.86 28.41 6.70
C GLN A 257 12.60 27.68 5.38
N GLY A 258 11.85 28.28 4.47
CA GLY A 258 11.66 27.76 3.13
C GLY A 258 13.02 27.54 2.44
N ALA A 259 13.06 26.59 1.48
CA ALA A 259 14.28 26.26 0.76
C ALA A 259 14.95 27.48 0.08
N ASP A 260 14.18 28.55 -0.16
CA ASP A 260 14.59 29.78 -0.86
C ASP A 260 14.53 31.02 0.06
N GLY A 261 14.36 30.86 1.39
CA GLY A 261 14.17 31.97 2.32
C GLY A 261 12.80 32.65 2.22
N THR A 262 11.87 32.09 1.45
CA THR A 262 10.47 32.53 1.41
C THR A 262 9.68 31.97 2.59
N PRO A 263 8.72 32.72 3.17
CA PRO A 263 7.85 32.16 4.20
C PRO A 263 7.07 31.00 3.59
N PRO A 264 6.94 29.86 4.31
CA PRO A 264 6.10 28.74 3.87
C PRO A 264 4.64 29.19 3.74
N GLY A 265 3.91 28.59 2.80
CA GLY A 265 2.50 28.88 2.57
C GLY A 265 1.66 28.61 3.83
N ALA A 266 0.67 29.46 4.09
CA ALA A 266 -0.28 29.26 5.20
C ALA A 266 -1.06 27.96 4.97
N GLY A 267 -0.93 26.98 5.89
CA GLY A 267 -1.66 25.72 5.82
C GLY A 267 -0.92 24.49 6.34
N ALA A 268 0.11 24.67 7.19
CA ALA A 268 0.79 23.55 7.81
C ALA A 268 -0.18 22.67 8.61
N SER A 269 -0.22 21.37 8.31
CA SER A 269 -1.08 20.38 8.97
C SER A 269 -0.61 20.01 10.37
N ALA A 270 0.55 20.50 10.82
CA ALA A 270 1.15 20.24 12.12
C ALA A 270 1.44 21.54 12.87
N SER A 271 1.17 21.55 14.19
CA SER A 271 1.43 22.69 15.08
C SER A 271 2.70 22.54 15.92
N LYS A 272 3.22 21.32 16.01
CA LYS A 272 4.42 20.95 16.76
C LYS A 272 5.38 20.17 15.87
N PRO A 273 6.64 19.98 16.29
CA PRO A 273 7.54 19.09 15.59
C PRO A 273 6.94 17.70 15.37
N VAL A 274 6.88 17.28 14.11
CA VAL A 274 6.47 15.91 13.74
C VAL A 274 7.68 15.00 13.86
N PHE A 275 7.50 13.87 14.51
CA PHE A 275 8.53 12.85 14.60
C PHE A 275 8.04 11.53 14.01
N SER A 276 8.96 10.75 13.48
CA SER A 276 8.73 9.35 13.12
C SER A 276 9.94 8.52 13.56
N LEU A 277 9.70 7.61 14.49
CA LEU A 277 10.65 6.63 14.97
C LEU A 277 10.49 5.36 14.15
N GLY A 278 11.54 4.93 13.45
CA GLY A 278 11.54 3.72 12.67
C GLY A 278 12.48 2.65 13.22
N ILE A 279 12.03 1.39 13.13
CA ILE A 279 12.83 0.24 13.51
C ILE A 279 12.93 -0.69 12.29
N LYS A 280 14.13 -0.87 11.76
CA LYS A 280 14.38 -1.67 10.55
C LYS A 280 14.47 -3.15 10.87
N ASP A 281 13.67 -4.00 10.21
CA ASP A 281 13.93 -5.44 10.13
C ASP A 281 14.72 -5.73 8.84
N ALA A 282 15.90 -6.29 9.00
CA ALA A 282 16.82 -6.56 7.89
C ALA A 282 16.76 -8.03 7.39
N ASP A 283 16.03 -8.88 8.09
CA ASP A 283 15.95 -10.32 7.77
C ASP A 283 14.53 -10.66 7.25
N ILE A 284 14.33 -10.47 5.95
CA ILE A 284 13.04 -10.57 5.29
C ILE A 284 12.92 -11.96 4.65
N PRO A 285 11.84 -12.72 4.94
CA PRO A 285 11.59 -14.00 4.29
C PRO A 285 11.45 -13.84 2.77
N PRO A 286 12.00 -14.79 1.98
CA PRO A 286 11.97 -14.68 0.53
C PRO A 286 10.66 -15.15 -0.12
N ASP A 287 9.81 -15.84 0.63
CA ASP A 287 8.58 -16.44 0.12
C ASP A 287 7.32 -15.77 0.70
N PRO A 288 6.19 -15.78 -0.03
CA PRO A 288 4.98 -15.09 0.39
C PRO A 288 4.43 -15.53 1.75
N ARG A 289 4.44 -16.83 2.06
CA ARG A 289 3.93 -17.33 3.33
C ARG A 289 4.83 -16.92 4.50
N GLY A 290 6.13 -16.96 4.30
CA GLY A 290 7.11 -16.45 5.26
C GLY A 290 6.93 -14.95 5.50
N MET A 291 6.65 -14.16 4.45
CA MET A 291 6.36 -12.74 4.58
C MET A 291 5.07 -12.49 5.35
N LEU A 292 3.97 -13.21 5.04
CA LEU A 292 2.73 -13.11 5.80
C LEU A 292 2.95 -13.44 7.29
N ARG A 293 3.66 -14.53 7.58
CA ARG A 293 3.98 -14.90 8.96
C ARG A 293 4.81 -13.84 9.67
N ARG A 294 5.79 -13.26 8.96
CA ARG A 294 6.62 -12.18 9.50
C ARG A 294 5.79 -10.93 9.76
N ASP A 295 4.93 -10.54 8.83
CA ASP A 295 4.04 -9.38 8.96
C ASP A 295 3.15 -9.51 10.19
N LEU A 296 2.50 -10.66 10.36
CA LEU A 296 1.67 -10.94 11.53
C LEU A 296 2.47 -10.90 12.85
N CYS A 297 3.68 -11.45 12.88
CA CYS A 297 4.57 -11.31 14.05
C CYS A 297 4.93 -9.85 14.31
N MET A 298 5.17 -9.06 13.26
CA MET A 298 5.47 -7.64 13.37
C MET A 298 4.25 -6.86 13.89
N CYS A 299 3.06 -7.11 13.37
CA CYS A 299 1.82 -6.49 13.85
C CYS A 299 1.56 -6.79 15.32
N ILE A 300 1.68 -8.07 15.73
CA ILE A 300 1.54 -8.47 17.14
C ILE A 300 2.56 -7.74 18.01
N LEU A 301 3.83 -7.70 17.59
CA LEU A 301 4.89 -7.05 18.36
C LEU A 301 4.70 -5.54 18.43
N SER A 302 4.27 -4.90 17.34
CA SER A 302 3.97 -3.46 17.30
C SER A 302 2.85 -3.12 18.29
N GLU A 303 1.79 -3.93 18.31
CA GLU A 303 0.68 -3.80 19.27
C GLU A 303 1.14 -3.95 20.72
N MET A 304 2.01 -4.94 21.00
CA MET A 304 2.59 -5.17 22.34
C MET A 304 3.50 -4.02 22.83
N LEU A 305 4.00 -3.18 21.93
CA LEU A 305 4.96 -2.12 22.29
C LEU A 305 4.33 -0.73 22.28
N PHE A 306 3.47 -0.46 21.31
CA PHE A 306 3.08 0.91 20.94
C PHE A 306 1.60 1.21 21.16
N SER A 307 0.77 0.20 21.40
CA SER A 307 -0.65 0.37 21.64
C SER A 307 -0.94 1.28 22.83
N CYS A 308 -2.06 1.97 22.78
CA CYS A 308 -2.56 2.80 23.87
C CYS A 308 -2.87 2.02 25.17
N SER A 309 -2.88 0.68 25.11
CA SER A 309 -2.98 -0.18 26.28
C SER A 309 -1.63 -0.48 26.96
N GLU A 310 -0.53 0.00 26.41
CA GLU A 310 0.82 -0.36 26.86
C GLU A 310 1.50 0.79 27.61
N ASP A 311 2.39 0.43 28.55
CA ASP A 311 3.10 1.36 29.42
C ASP A 311 3.91 2.40 28.66
N PHE A 312 4.47 2.05 27.51
CA PHE A 312 5.28 2.98 26.72
C PHE A 312 4.45 4.16 26.22
N TYR A 313 3.31 3.90 25.56
CA TYR A 313 2.43 4.97 25.09
C TYR A 313 1.88 5.78 26.27
N ASN A 314 1.38 5.09 27.32
CA ASN A 314 0.79 5.76 28.48
C ASN A 314 1.78 6.66 29.18
N GLY A 315 3.04 6.22 29.36
CA GLY A 315 4.09 7.04 29.94
C GLY A 315 4.44 8.29 29.13
N LEU A 316 4.43 8.20 27.79
CA LEU A 316 4.62 9.36 26.92
C LEU A 316 3.44 10.33 27.00
N TYR A 317 2.21 9.80 26.99
CA TYR A 317 0.99 10.59 27.05
C TYR A 317 0.85 11.31 28.41
N GLU A 318 1.00 10.59 29.52
CA GLU A 318 0.89 11.13 30.87
C GLU A 318 1.97 12.17 31.20
N SER A 319 3.17 12.02 30.62
CA SER A 319 4.24 13.02 30.73
C SER A 319 4.07 14.22 29.80
N GLY A 320 3.05 14.21 28.94
CA GLY A 320 2.81 15.29 27.97
C GLY A 320 3.81 15.32 26.80
N LEU A 321 4.62 14.26 26.63
CA LEU A 321 5.60 14.18 25.54
C LEU A 321 4.97 13.97 24.16
N VAL A 322 3.77 13.38 24.10
CA VAL A 322 3.03 13.16 22.84
C VAL A 322 1.59 13.61 22.97
N THR A 323 0.99 13.98 21.84
CA THR A 323 -0.44 14.26 21.72
C THR A 323 -1.24 12.98 21.46
N PRO A 324 -2.60 12.97 21.60
CA PRO A 324 -3.43 11.79 21.32
C PRO A 324 -3.40 11.28 19.87
N GLY A 325 -2.81 12.02 18.93
CA GLY A 325 -2.76 11.69 17.50
C GLY A 325 -1.58 10.80 17.08
N VAL A 326 -0.95 10.09 18.00
CA VAL A 326 0.15 9.16 17.66
C VAL A 326 -0.37 7.96 16.89
N SER A 327 0.31 7.60 15.81
CA SER A 327 0.10 6.39 15.03
C SER A 327 1.32 5.46 15.11
N TYR A 328 1.07 4.16 14.96
CA TYR A 328 2.11 3.17 14.83
C TYR A 328 1.70 2.10 13.81
N GLY A 329 2.68 1.47 13.19
CA GLY A 329 2.42 0.49 12.16
C GLY A 329 3.62 -0.37 11.84
N THR A 330 3.40 -1.22 10.85
CA THR A 330 4.41 -2.07 10.24
C THR A 330 4.31 -1.99 8.73
N SER A 331 5.43 -2.16 8.06
CA SER A 331 5.48 -2.26 6.61
C SER A 331 6.45 -3.37 6.22
N ILE A 332 6.00 -4.28 5.36
CA ILE A 332 6.83 -5.35 4.81
C ILE A 332 6.55 -5.51 3.32
N GLY A 333 7.60 -5.78 2.56
CA GLY A 333 7.48 -5.99 1.12
C GLY A 333 8.78 -6.49 0.51
N ARG A 334 8.91 -6.37 -0.80
CA ARG A 334 10.05 -6.86 -1.59
C ARG A 334 11.38 -6.24 -1.15
N GLY A 335 12.05 -6.86 -0.17
CA GLY A 335 13.38 -6.46 0.32
C GLY A 335 13.39 -5.35 1.36
N TYR A 336 12.26 -5.04 1.97
CA TYR A 336 12.15 -4.09 3.08
C TYR A 336 11.17 -4.56 4.15
N ALA A 337 11.47 -4.24 5.39
CA ALA A 337 10.53 -4.34 6.51
C ALA A 337 10.93 -3.36 7.61
N PHE A 338 9.95 -2.69 8.22
CA PHE A 338 10.18 -1.76 9.33
C PHE A 338 8.91 -1.58 10.16
N TYR A 339 9.10 -1.12 11.38
CA TYR A 339 8.05 -0.57 12.24
C TYR A 339 8.18 0.95 12.24
N ASP A 340 7.08 1.65 12.42
CA ASP A 340 7.07 3.09 12.66
C ASP A 340 6.18 3.44 13.84
N PHE A 341 6.57 4.53 14.53
CA PHE A 341 5.82 5.18 15.60
C PHE A 341 5.93 6.68 15.37
N THR A 342 4.81 7.30 14.99
CA THR A 342 4.80 8.65 14.43
C THR A 342 3.80 9.53 15.16
N GLY A 343 4.17 10.79 15.42
CA GLY A 343 3.31 11.74 16.12
C GLY A 343 3.91 13.14 16.20
N GLU A 344 3.30 13.98 17.02
CA GLU A 344 3.80 15.31 17.37
C GLU A 344 4.35 15.33 18.79
N SER A 345 5.46 16.06 18.98
CA SER A 345 6.09 16.24 20.27
C SER A 345 6.87 17.56 20.34
N ASP A 346 6.82 18.24 21.49
CA ASP A 346 7.70 19.39 21.75
C ASP A 346 9.17 18.96 21.96
N ASP A 347 9.41 17.71 22.42
CA ASP A 347 10.75 17.11 22.57
C ASP A 347 10.81 15.69 21.95
N PRO A 348 10.96 15.58 20.62
CA PRO A 348 11.11 14.28 19.94
C PRO A 348 12.32 13.47 20.44
N ASP A 349 13.38 14.13 20.90
CA ASP A 349 14.55 13.44 21.46
C ASP A 349 14.21 12.79 22.82
N ALA A 350 13.32 13.38 23.62
CA ALA A 350 12.82 12.75 24.85
C ALA A 350 11.97 11.52 24.55
N VAL A 351 11.13 11.55 23.49
CA VAL A 351 10.40 10.38 23.01
C VAL A 351 11.37 9.26 22.62
N TYR A 352 12.43 9.59 21.89
CA TYR A 352 13.45 8.60 21.49
C TYR A 352 14.19 8.03 22.71
N ARG A 353 14.56 8.86 23.70
CA ARG A 353 15.18 8.37 24.95
C ARG A 353 14.24 7.43 25.72
N ALA A 354 12.95 7.76 25.80
CA ALA A 354 11.95 6.90 26.43
C ALA A 354 11.80 5.56 25.70
N PHE A 355 11.82 5.58 24.36
CA PHE A 355 11.84 4.36 23.54
C PHE A 355 13.05 3.48 23.86
N LEU A 356 14.26 4.05 23.87
CA LEU A 356 15.47 3.28 24.18
C LEU A 356 15.41 2.68 25.59
N ALA A 357 14.92 3.44 26.58
CA ALA A 357 14.75 2.94 27.96
C ALA A 357 13.71 1.80 28.02
N CYS A 358 12.62 1.90 27.25
CA CYS A 358 11.62 0.84 27.15
C CYS A 358 12.23 -0.43 26.54
N VAL A 359 12.96 -0.32 25.43
CA VAL A 359 13.63 -1.47 24.79
C VAL A 359 14.65 -2.12 25.73
N ASP A 360 15.47 -1.33 26.45
CA ASP A 360 16.44 -1.83 27.44
C ASP A 360 15.74 -2.57 28.60
N ARG A 361 14.60 -2.05 29.08
CA ARG A 361 13.79 -2.72 30.09
C ARG A 361 13.27 -4.06 29.58
N LEU A 362 12.62 -4.07 28.42
CA LEU A 362 12.05 -5.28 27.82
C LEU A 362 13.11 -6.32 27.43
N THR A 363 14.31 -5.88 27.07
CA THR A 363 15.44 -6.79 26.81
C THR A 363 15.88 -7.53 28.07
N ARG A 364 15.81 -6.88 29.25
CA ARG A 364 16.18 -7.50 30.55
C ARG A 364 15.05 -8.32 31.15
N GLU A 365 13.82 -7.84 31.07
CA GLU A 365 12.66 -8.41 31.78
C GLU A 365 11.91 -9.43 30.90
N GLY A 366 12.08 -9.37 29.57
CA GLY A 366 11.31 -10.14 28.58
C GLY A 366 9.99 -9.46 28.21
N LEU A 367 9.35 -9.98 27.17
CA LEU A 367 8.03 -9.54 26.73
C LEU A 367 6.93 -10.13 27.63
N SER A 368 5.78 -9.47 27.68
CA SER A 368 4.60 -9.95 28.42
C SER A 368 3.83 -11.00 27.61
N ARG A 369 3.68 -12.22 28.12
CA ARG A 369 2.82 -13.25 27.50
C ARG A 369 1.35 -12.83 27.50
N ALA A 370 0.90 -12.08 28.49
CA ALA A 370 -0.46 -11.55 28.54
C ALA A 370 -0.68 -10.48 27.43
N ALA A 371 0.30 -9.62 27.18
CA ALA A 371 0.25 -8.67 26.08
C ALA A 371 0.22 -9.41 24.72
N PHE A 372 1.04 -10.43 24.53
CA PHE A 372 1.02 -11.27 23.32
C PHE A 372 -0.37 -11.87 23.05
N GLU A 373 -1.00 -12.49 24.05
CA GLU A 373 -2.33 -13.09 23.89
C GLU A 373 -3.40 -12.04 23.60
N ARG A 374 -3.29 -10.83 24.16
CA ARG A 374 -4.19 -9.72 23.86
C ARG A 374 -4.00 -9.25 22.42
N SER A 375 -2.77 -8.96 22.00
CA SER A 375 -2.43 -8.48 20.67
C SER A 375 -2.82 -9.49 19.58
N ARG A 376 -2.61 -10.78 19.82
CA ARG A 376 -3.04 -11.84 18.90
C ARG A 376 -4.56 -11.87 18.71
N ARG A 377 -5.34 -11.61 19.77
CA ARG A 377 -6.81 -11.51 19.69
C ARG A 377 -7.25 -10.27 18.91
N ILE A 378 -6.54 -9.15 19.05
CA ILE A 378 -6.80 -7.93 18.29
C ILE A 378 -6.60 -8.21 16.80
N GLN A 379 -5.48 -8.82 16.40
CA GLN A 379 -5.23 -9.17 15.00
C GLN A 379 -6.31 -10.11 14.43
N TYR A 380 -6.79 -11.05 15.22
CA TYR A 380 -7.89 -11.92 14.82
C TYR A 380 -9.21 -11.13 14.65
N ALA A 381 -9.53 -10.26 15.61
CA ALA A 381 -10.74 -9.45 15.56
C ALA A 381 -10.74 -8.50 14.36
N ASP A 382 -9.62 -7.83 14.09
CA ASP A 382 -9.46 -6.92 12.94
C ASP A 382 -9.64 -7.66 11.61
N TYR A 383 -9.09 -8.87 11.51
CA TYR A 383 -9.29 -9.70 10.31
C TYR A 383 -10.76 -10.09 10.12
N VAL A 384 -11.45 -10.51 11.19
CA VAL A 384 -12.86 -10.91 11.12
C VAL A 384 -13.77 -9.72 10.79
N THR A 385 -13.55 -8.56 11.42
CA THR A 385 -14.33 -7.36 11.13
C THR A 385 -14.11 -6.83 9.72
N GLY A 386 -12.97 -7.15 9.09
CA GLY A 386 -12.73 -6.87 7.68
C GLY A 386 -13.77 -7.49 6.73
N PHE A 387 -14.47 -8.55 7.15
CA PHE A 387 -15.54 -9.18 6.35
C PHE A 387 -16.90 -8.45 6.41
N ASP A 388 -16.99 -7.38 7.16
CA ASP A 388 -18.20 -6.53 7.26
C ASP A 388 -18.26 -5.42 6.17
N SER A 389 -17.28 -5.37 5.27
CA SER A 389 -17.20 -4.38 4.19
C SER A 389 -16.81 -5.01 2.87
N THR A 390 -17.56 -4.75 1.80
CA THR A 390 -17.21 -5.22 0.45
C THR A 390 -15.89 -4.65 -0.04
N GLU A 391 -15.55 -3.42 0.34
CA GLU A 391 -14.28 -2.78 0.02
C GLU A 391 -13.11 -3.46 0.73
N SER A 392 -13.24 -3.72 2.04
CA SER A 392 -12.22 -4.41 2.83
C SER A 392 -11.99 -5.84 2.33
N ILE A 393 -13.06 -6.60 2.04
CA ILE A 393 -12.96 -7.94 1.48
C ILE A 393 -12.29 -7.90 0.11
N GLY A 394 -12.78 -7.05 -0.81
CA GLY A 394 -12.28 -6.98 -2.18
C GLY A 394 -10.84 -6.50 -2.25
N GLY A 395 -10.46 -5.50 -1.45
CA GLY A 395 -9.11 -4.99 -1.34
C GLY A 395 -8.14 -6.03 -0.78
N SER A 396 -8.53 -6.72 0.30
CA SER A 396 -7.74 -7.80 0.89
C SER A 396 -7.61 -8.99 -0.08
N LEU A 397 -8.71 -9.40 -0.73
CA LEU A 397 -8.72 -10.47 -1.72
C LEU A 397 -7.74 -10.19 -2.87
N LEU A 398 -7.75 -8.94 -3.37
CA LEU A 398 -6.81 -8.49 -4.39
C LEU A 398 -5.36 -8.55 -3.88
N SER A 399 -5.09 -7.97 -2.71
CA SER A 399 -3.74 -7.87 -2.17
C SER A 399 -3.12 -9.25 -1.92
N TYR A 400 -3.83 -10.13 -1.20
CA TYR A 400 -3.38 -11.50 -0.97
C TYR A 400 -3.13 -12.27 -2.26
N ALA A 401 -4.05 -12.14 -3.23
CA ALA A 401 -3.90 -12.82 -4.51
C ALA A 401 -2.68 -12.31 -5.31
N MET A 402 -2.41 -11.01 -5.30
CA MET A 402 -1.24 -10.43 -5.96
C MET A 402 0.07 -10.84 -5.28
N ASP A 403 0.05 -11.08 -3.99
CA ASP A 403 1.18 -11.60 -3.22
C ASP A 403 1.34 -13.12 -3.33
N GLY A 404 0.47 -13.80 -4.11
CA GLY A 404 0.54 -15.25 -4.32
C GLY A 404 -0.06 -16.07 -3.16
N LEU A 405 -0.89 -15.45 -2.35
CA LEU A 405 -1.56 -16.02 -1.19
C LEU A 405 -3.07 -16.19 -1.44
N SER A 406 -3.72 -17.00 -0.60
CA SER A 406 -5.16 -17.01 -0.41
C SER A 406 -5.55 -16.01 0.68
N LEU A 407 -6.72 -15.35 0.51
CA LEU A 407 -7.29 -14.54 1.59
C LEU A 407 -7.37 -15.33 2.91
N PHE A 408 -7.66 -16.62 2.84
CA PHE A 408 -7.81 -17.49 4.01
C PHE A 408 -6.50 -18.05 4.59
N ASP A 409 -5.34 -17.72 4.03
CA ASP A 409 -4.04 -18.10 4.61
C ASP A 409 -3.73 -17.38 5.94
N PHE A 410 -4.47 -16.28 6.23
CA PHE A 410 -4.31 -15.50 7.47
C PHE A 410 -4.58 -16.35 8.72
N LEU A 411 -5.76 -16.97 8.83
CA LEU A 411 -6.20 -17.66 10.05
C LEU A 411 -5.25 -18.76 10.50
N PRO A 412 -4.90 -19.75 9.65
CA PRO A 412 -3.97 -20.80 10.06
C PRO A 412 -2.58 -20.26 10.38
N THR A 413 -2.16 -19.18 9.71
CA THR A 413 -0.89 -18.53 10.01
C THR A 413 -0.94 -17.86 11.38
N ALA A 414 -1.94 -17.02 11.65
CA ALA A 414 -2.10 -16.32 12.92
C ALA A 414 -2.26 -17.29 14.11
N ALA A 415 -3.04 -18.37 13.93
CA ALA A 415 -3.23 -19.40 14.95
C ALA A 415 -1.93 -20.13 15.32
N SER A 416 -1.00 -20.25 14.38
CA SER A 416 0.27 -20.97 14.56
C SER A 416 1.42 -20.13 15.10
N ILE A 417 1.25 -18.79 15.21
CA ILE A 417 2.29 -17.90 15.77
C ILE A 417 2.43 -18.12 17.26
N THR A 418 3.67 -18.31 17.71
CA THR A 418 3.99 -18.53 19.12
C THR A 418 4.60 -17.29 19.76
N PHE A 419 4.52 -17.23 21.09
CA PHE A 419 5.16 -16.16 21.87
C PHE A 419 6.67 -16.14 21.65
N GLU A 420 7.29 -17.32 21.60
CA GLU A 420 8.73 -17.50 21.42
C GLU A 420 9.22 -16.95 20.07
N GLU A 421 8.39 -17.06 19.02
CA GLU A 421 8.72 -16.46 17.70
C GLU A 421 8.70 -14.93 17.76
N VAL A 422 7.68 -14.34 18.42
CA VAL A 422 7.58 -12.87 18.57
C VAL A 422 8.71 -12.36 19.48
N GLU A 423 9.03 -13.08 20.55
CA GLU A 423 10.18 -12.73 21.40
C GLU A 423 11.52 -12.82 20.64
N ALA A 424 11.71 -13.85 19.81
CA ALA A 424 12.90 -13.98 18.99
C ALA A 424 12.97 -12.85 17.94
N LEU A 425 11.83 -12.44 17.37
CA LEU A 425 11.76 -11.30 16.46
C LEU A 425 12.14 -10.01 17.17
N PHE A 426 11.61 -9.75 18.37
CA PHE A 426 11.98 -8.59 19.19
C PHE A 426 13.50 -8.54 19.41
N ARG A 427 14.09 -9.61 19.93
CA ARG A 427 15.56 -9.69 20.22
C ARG A 427 16.42 -9.49 18.98
N ARG A 428 15.96 -9.90 17.82
CA ARG A 428 16.68 -9.75 16.54
C ARG A 428 16.58 -8.34 15.97
N THR A 429 15.39 -7.72 16.08
CA THR A 429 15.07 -6.45 15.39
C THR A 429 15.33 -5.24 16.30
N PHE A 430 14.98 -5.33 17.59
CA PHE A 430 15.10 -4.22 18.53
C PHE A 430 16.49 -4.19 19.18
N ARG A 431 17.46 -3.72 18.41
CA ARG A 431 18.88 -3.63 18.84
C ARG A 431 19.55 -2.38 18.26
N PRO A 432 20.63 -1.89 18.89
CA PRO A 432 21.39 -0.75 18.38
C PRO A 432 21.75 -0.89 16.91
N GLY A 433 21.67 0.21 16.17
CA GLY A 433 21.93 0.25 14.73
C GLY A 433 20.72 -0.13 13.85
N GLN A 434 19.57 -0.45 14.45
CA GLN A 434 18.31 -0.72 13.72
C GLN A 434 17.28 0.42 13.85
N TYR A 435 17.59 1.47 14.61
CA TYR A 435 16.66 2.57 14.91
C TYR A 435 17.01 3.83 14.13
N ALA A 436 15.97 4.55 13.71
CA ALA A 436 16.11 5.87 13.14
C ALA A 436 15.01 6.80 13.69
N LEU A 437 15.39 8.01 14.06
CA LEU A 437 14.48 9.09 14.40
C LEU A 437 14.51 10.14 13.29
N ALA A 438 13.39 10.34 12.63
CA ALA A 438 13.17 11.48 11.75
C ALA A 438 12.39 12.56 12.50
N VAL A 439 12.78 13.81 12.34
CA VAL A 439 12.13 14.97 12.97
C VAL A 439 11.95 16.07 11.93
N VAL A 440 10.76 16.60 11.85
CA VAL A 440 10.44 17.76 10.99
C VAL A 440 9.88 18.88 11.87
N TYR A 441 10.53 20.03 11.85
CA TYR A 441 10.00 21.24 12.44
C TYR A 441 9.10 21.92 11.43
N PRO A 442 7.76 22.01 11.68
CA PRO A 442 6.82 22.59 10.74
C PRO A 442 7.06 24.10 10.56
N PRO A 443 6.50 24.71 9.51
CA PRO A 443 6.47 26.16 9.38
C PRO A 443 5.84 26.83 10.61
N GLU A 444 6.30 28.02 10.97
CA GLU A 444 5.62 28.84 11.97
C GLU A 444 4.27 29.30 11.40
N THR A 445 3.17 29.04 12.11
CA THR A 445 1.81 29.42 11.74
C THR A 445 1.52 30.90 11.95
#